data_2611e29f964206597cae3d9b878f5bad
#
_entry.id   2611e29f964206597cae3d9b878f5bad
#
_cell.length_a   1.000
_cell.length_b   1.000
_cell.length_c   1.000
_cell.angle_alpha   90.00
_cell.angle_beta   90.00
_cell.angle_gamma   90.00
#
_symmetry.space_group_name_H-M   'P 1'
#
loop_
_entity.id
_entity.type
_entity.pdbx_description
1 polymer ?
#
loop_
_entity_poly.entity_id
_entity_poly.type
_entity_poly.pdbx_seq_one_letter_code
_entity_poly.pdbx_strand_id
1 'polypeptide(L)'
;MPRQAGLCQHVPMAEQRLEGGYVDGAVRVGDTVRRQAGPWTPAVHALLAYLADQGFTSAPRPLGFDERGREALTFLEGETIGRRKPRPAWVHAEDTLIQVARWLREFHQIVAGFVPPSGASWRGGGTWSPGLIVAHNDVTTHNAAWHQGTLTGFFDWDFAGPATAEWDVALAGFAWVPLHLQSVVAAEGFTDFAARPRRLELFLATYGWPGTTADFLAVVEARMNAHATGIRARAAAGEEAFERLLLQGVPDAVDQALADLASFPR
;
A
#
# COMPACT_ATOMS: atom_id res chain seq x y z
N MET A 1 -37.24 -28.41 -38.71
CA MET A 1 -35.78 -28.25 -38.56
C MET A 1 -35.54 -27.36 -37.38
N PRO A 2 -35.13 -27.89 -36.19
CA PRO A 2 -34.77 -27.05 -35.03
C PRO A 2 -33.35 -26.48 -35.26
N ARG A 3 -33.21 -25.16 -35.05
CA ARG A 3 -31.92 -24.46 -35.05
C ARG A 3 -31.11 -24.89 -33.83
N GLN A 4 -29.97 -25.46 -34.05
CA GLN A 4 -28.98 -25.71 -33.01
C GLN A 4 -28.51 -24.37 -32.43
N ALA A 5 -28.82 -24.12 -31.15
CA ALA A 5 -28.20 -23.07 -30.36
C ALA A 5 -26.71 -23.41 -30.18
N GLY A 6 -25.83 -22.63 -30.78
CA GLY A 6 -24.40 -22.74 -30.62
C GLY A 6 -24.03 -22.47 -29.16
N LEU A 7 -23.55 -23.46 -28.45
CA LEU A 7 -22.86 -23.31 -27.19
C LEU A 7 -21.61 -22.45 -27.46
N CYS A 8 -21.62 -21.19 -26.99
CA CYS A 8 -20.38 -20.41 -26.85
C CYS A 8 -19.47 -21.19 -25.90
N GLN A 9 -18.49 -21.86 -26.44
CA GLN A 9 -17.40 -22.43 -25.66
C GLN A 9 -16.65 -21.26 -25.01
N HIS A 10 -16.78 -21.15 -23.69
CA HIS A 10 -16.01 -20.21 -22.89
C HIS A 10 -14.55 -20.69 -22.91
N VAL A 11 -13.73 -20.09 -23.78
CA VAL A 11 -12.29 -20.32 -23.78
C VAL A 11 -11.76 -19.69 -22.49
N PRO A 12 -11.21 -20.46 -21.55
CA PRO A 12 -10.66 -19.88 -20.34
C PRO A 12 -9.52 -18.94 -20.73
N MET A 13 -9.62 -17.67 -20.32
CA MET A 13 -8.54 -16.71 -20.50
C MET A 13 -7.32 -17.20 -19.73
N ALA A 14 -6.13 -17.13 -20.36
CA ALA A 14 -4.88 -17.56 -19.75
C ALA A 14 -4.60 -16.79 -18.46
N GLU A 15 -4.26 -17.50 -17.40
CA GLU A 15 -3.78 -16.92 -16.15
C GLU A 15 -2.30 -16.55 -16.31
N GLN A 16 -1.97 -15.29 -16.10
CA GLN A 16 -0.59 -14.79 -16.07
C GLN A 16 -0.20 -14.50 -14.63
N ARG A 17 0.82 -15.18 -14.11
CA ARG A 17 1.35 -14.90 -12.77
C ARG A 17 1.89 -13.49 -12.69
N LEU A 18 1.49 -12.74 -11.66
CA LEU A 18 2.04 -11.42 -11.36
C LEU A 18 3.27 -11.60 -10.46
N GLU A 19 4.38 -10.98 -10.87
CA GLU A 19 5.62 -10.98 -10.10
C GLU A 19 5.66 -9.78 -9.16
N GLY A 20 6.15 -9.95 -7.93
CA GLY A 20 6.52 -8.82 -7.07
C GLY A 20 5.86 -8.71 -5.70
N GLY A 21 4.83 -9.51 -5.39
CA GLY A 21 4.24 -9.54 -4.03
C GLY A 21 5.05 -10.39 -3.05
N TYR A 22 4.99 -10.05 -1.75
CA TYR A 22 5.49 -10.92 -0.67
C TYR A 22 4.55 -12.12 -0.44
N VAL A 23 3.28 -12.00 -0.84
CA VAL A 23 2.28 -13.07 -0.79
C VAL A 23 2.16 -13.67 -2.19
N ASP A 24 2.62 -14.91 -2.35
CA ASP A 24 2.55 -15.65 -3.62
C ASP A 24 1.09 -15.91 -4.03
N GLY A 25 0.80 -15.75 -5.31
CA GLY A 25 -0.42 -16.29 -5.91
C GLY A 25 -1.35 -15.32 -6.63
N ALA A 26 -1.04 -14.03 -6.76
CA ALA A 26 -1.82 -13.14 -7.60
C ALA A 26 -1.61 -13.48 -9.09
N VAL A 27 -2.70 -13.61 -9.85
CA VAL A 27 -2.67 -13.85 -11.30
C VAL A 27 -3.53 -12.82 -12.02
N ARG A 28 -3.06 -12.36 -13.18
CA ARG A 28 -3.84 -11.54 -14.10
C ARG A 28 -4.67 -12.44 -15.02
N VAL A 29 -5.94 -12.12 -15.16
CA VAL A 29 -6.88 -12.77 -16.09
C VAL A 29 -7.57 -11.67 -16.89
N GLY A 30 -7.10 -11.38 -18.08
CA GLY A 30 -7.54 -10.22 -18.86
C GLY A 30 -7.26 -8.91 -18.10
N ASP A 31 -8.29 -8.10 -17.87
CA ASP A 31 -8.21 -6.82 -17.15
C ASP A 31 -8.51 -6.96 -15.65
N THR A 32 -8.33 -8.14 -15.11
CA THR A 32 -8.65 -8.44 -13.72
C THR A 32 -7.52 -9.17 -13.02
N VAL A 33 -7.45 -9.03 -11.68
CA VAL A 33 -6.55 -9.78 -10.81
C VAL A 33 -7.35 -10.79 -10.01
N ARG A 34 -6.78 -11.99 -9.84
CA ARG A 34 -7.29 -13.03 -8.93
C ARG A 34 -6.23 -13.32 -7.88
N ARG A 35 -6.62 -13.31 -6.61
CA ARG A 35 -5.74 -13.67 -5.50
C ARG A 35 -6.52 -14.34 -4.36
N GLN A 36 -5.81 -15.00 -3.47
CA GLN A 36 -6.45 -15.68 -2.35
C GLN A 36 -7.19 -14.69 -1.46
N ALA A 37 -8.45 -15.03 -1.11
CA ALA A 37 -9.25 -14.26 -0.18
C ALA A 37 -8.91 -14.63 1.28
N GLY A 38 -9.06 -13.65 2.18
CA GLY A 38 -8.95 -13.85 3.61
C GLY A 38 -10.21 -13.37 4.36
N PRO A 39 -10.27 -13.55 5.68
CA PRO A 39 -11.40 -13.07 6.48
C PRO A 39 -11.65 -11.56 6.40
N TRP A 40 -10.63 -10.79 6.04
CA TRP A 40 -10.70 -9.33 5.85
C TRP A 40 -11.25 -8.91 4.48
N THR A 41 -11.23 -9.80 3.48
CA THR A 41 -11.59 -9.46 2.10
C THR A 41 -12.99 -8.83 1.97
N PRO A 42 -14.05 -9.28 2.65
CA PRO A 42 -15.36 -8.63 2.55
C PRO A 42 -15.36 -7.17 3.02
N ALA A 43 -14.61 -6.84 4.08
CA ALA A 43 -14.48 -5.48 4.58
C ALA A 43 -13.68 -4.58 3.61
N VAL A 44 -12.59 -5.11 3.03
CA VAL A 44 -11.81 -4.44 1.99
C VAL A 44 -12.65 -4.22 0.74
N HIS A 45 -13.44 -5.20 0.30
CA HIS A 45 -14.34 -5.03 -0.83
C HIS A 45 -15.38 -3.93 -0.58
N ALA A 46 -15.93 -3.84 0.63
CA ALA A 46 -16.86 -2.77 0.99
C ALA A 46 -16.21 -1.38 0.89
N LEU A 47 -14.96 -1.25 1.35
CA LEU A 47 -14.17 -0.02 1.21
C LEU A 47 -13.93 0.32 -0.27
N LEU A 48 -13.42 -0.64 -1.06
CA LEU A 48 -13.12 -0.42 -2.48
C LEU A 48 -14.36 -0.09 -3.32
N ALA A 49 -15.50 -0.71 -3.00
CA ALA A 49 -16.78 -0.38 -3.63
C ALA A 49 -17.20 1.06 -3.29
N TYR A 50 -17.10 1.45 -2.02
CA TYR A 50 -17.38 2.82 -1.59
C TYR A 50 -16.48 3.83 -2.33
N LEU A 51 -15.17 3.58 -2.41
CA LEU A 51 -14.24 4.45 -3.14
C LEU A 51 -14.64 4.60 -4.61
N ALA A 52 -15.01 3.50 -5.26
CA ALA A 52 -15.47 3.50 -6.64
C ALA A 52 -16.78 4.32 -6.82
N ASP A 53 -17.74 4.18 -5.87
CA ASP A 53 -19.00 4.93 -5.87
C ASP A 53 -18.77 6.44 -5.65
N GLN A 54 -17.70 6.82 -4.93
CA GLN A 54 -17.28 8.22 -4.78
C GLN A 54 -16.47 8.74 -5.99
N GLY A 55 -16.28 7.93 -7.04
CA GLY A 55 -15.53 8.31 -8.22
C GLY A 55 -14.00 8.23 -8.08
N PHE A 56 -13.49 7.63 -7.01
CA PHE A 56 -12.05 7.42 -6.80
C PHE A 56 -11.56 6.27 -7.68
N THR A 57 -10.85 6.60 -8.76
CA THR A 57 -10.42 5.65 -9.80
C THR A 57 -9.02 5.10 -9.58
N SER A 58 -8.26 5.63 -8.61
CA SER A 58 -6.86 5.27 -8.34
C SER A 58 -6.75 4.14 -7.30
N ALA A 59 -7.75 3.26 -7.24
CA ALA A 59 -7.81 2.02 -6.49
C ALA A 59 -8.46 0.92 -7.33
N PRO A 60 -8.16 -0.37 -7.08
CA PRO A 60 -8.86 -1.47 -7.75
C PRO A 60 -10.35 -1.48 -7.40
N ARG A 61 -11.20 -1.92 -8.32
CA ARG A 61 -12.62 -2.16 -8.04
C ARG A 61 -12.83 -3.62 -7.66
N PRO A 62 -13.64 -3.92 -6.63
CA PRO A 62 -13.99 -5.28 -6.31
C PRO A 62 -15.00 -5.82 -7.33
N LEU A 63 -14.76 -7.04 -7.80
CA LEU A 63 -15.61 -7.76 -8.75
C LEU A 63 -16.23 -9.02 -8.11
N GLY A 64 -16.06 -9.19 -6.78
CA GLY A 64 -16.54 -10.35 -6.05
C GLY A 64 -15.51 -11.47 -5.98
N PHE A 65 -15.98 -12.70 -6.08
CA PHE A 65 -15.15 -13.90 -5.98
C PHE A 65 -15.34 -14.78 -7.22
N ASP A 66 -14.28 -15.44 -7.64
CA ASP A 66 -14.35 -16.43 -8.71
C ASP A 66 -14.85 -17.80 -8.23
N GLU A 67 -15.02 -18.74 -9.15
CA GLU A 67 -15.51 -20.11 -8.86
C GLU A 67 -14.58 -20.90 -7.91
N ARG A 68 -13.32 -20.47 -7.75
CA ARG A 68 -12.33 -21.06 -6.83
C ARG A 68 -12.31 -20.35 -5.46
N GLY A 69 -13.19 -19.37 -5.24
CA GLY A 69 -13.25 -18.59 -4.00
C GLY A 69 -12.11 -17.55 -3.89
N ARG A 70 -11.39 -17.27 -4.98
CA ARG A 70 -10.39 -16.20 -5.01
C ARG A 70 -11.09 -14.85 -5.22
N GLU A 71 -10.62 -13.80 -4.53
CA GLU A 71 -11.12 -12.47 -4.82
C GLU A 71 -10.76 -12.04 -6.24
N ALA A 72 -11.64 -11.24 -6.81
CA ALA A 72 -11.54 -10.68 -8.14
C ALA A 72 -11.54 -9.16 -8.04
N LEU A 73 -10.51 -8.53 -8.57
CA LEU A 73 -10.34 -7.08 -8.61
C LEU A 73 -10.06 -6.62 -10.04
N THR A 74 -10.34 -5.36 -10.37
CA THR A 74 -9.83 -4.77 -11.61
C THR A 74 -8.31 -4.66 -11.55
N PHE A 75 -7.64 -4.83 -12.68
CA PHE A 75 -6.21 -4.61 -12.80
C PHE A 75 -5.93 -3.09 -12.89
N LEU A 76 -4.99 -2.59 -12.07
CA LEU A 76 -4.45 -1.24 -12.24
C LEU A 76 -3.32 -1.28 -13.26
N GLU A 77 -3.53 -0.64 -14.39
CA GLU A 77 -2.51 -0.58 -15.44
C GLU A 77 -1.31 0.25 -15.00
N GLY A 78 -0.12 -0.24 -15.31
CA GLY A 78 1.11 0.49 -15.05
C GLY A 78 2.30 -0.39 -14.74
N GLU A 79 3.45 0.26 -14.69
CA GLU A 79 4.70 -0.32 -14.25
C GLU A 79 4.71 -0.40 -12.72
N THR A 80 5.13 -1.52 -12.18
CA THR A 80 5.38 -1.73 -10.75
C THR A 80 6.87 -1.96 -10.54
N ILE A 81 7.40 -1.65 -9.35
CA ILE A 81 8.83 -1.81 -9.11
C ILE A 81 9.26 -3.27 -8.96
N GLY A 82 8.35 -4.16 -8.52
CA GLY A 82 8.69 -5.55 -8.24
C GLY A 82 9.86 -5.65 -7.24
N ARG A 83 10.81 -6.53 -7.53
CA ARG A 83 12.03 -6.73 -6.71
C ARG A 83 13.25 -5.99 -7.26
N ARG A 84 13.09 -5.08 -8.21
CA ARG A 84 14.20 -4.38 -8.86
C ARG A 84 14.99 -3.51 -7.88
N LYS A 85 16.31 -3.65 -7.94
CA LYS A 85 17.29 -2.74 -7.30
C LYS A 85 18.43 -2.48 -8.28
N PRO A 86 18.80 -1.21 -8.54
CA PRO A 86 18.12 -0.01 -8.09
C PRO A 86 16.69 0.07 -8.61
N ARG A 87 15.84 0.84 -7.92
CA ARG A 87 14.46 1.10 -8.34
C ARG A 87 14.45 1.98 -9.59
N PRO A 88 13.37 1.96 -10.39
CA PRO A 88 13.20 2.90 -11.48
C PRO A 88 13.32 4.36 -11.01
N ALA A 89 13.90 5.24 -11.84
CA ALA A 89 14.17 6.63 -11.47
C ALA A 89 12.91 7.40 -11.03
N TRP A 90 11.74 7.07 -11.58
CA TRP A 90 10.49 7.72 -11.22
C TRP A 90 10.15 7.57 -9.73
N VAL A 91 10.55 6.47 -9.07
CA VAL A 91 10.26 6.24 -7.64
C VAL A 91 10.81 7.37 -6.77
N HIS A 92 11.95 7.94 -7.13
CA HIS A 92 12.61 8.98 -6.36
C HIS A 92 12.39 10.40 -6.92
N ALA A 93 11.62 10.54 -8.02
CA ALA A 93 11.31 11.84 -8.60
C ALA A 93 10.43 12.68 -7.65
N GLU A 94 10.60 14.00 -7.65
CA GLU A 94 9.79 14.92 -6.87
C GLU A 94 8.33 14.91 -7.34
N ASP A 95 8.11 14.81 -8.66
CA ASP A 95 6.76 14.72 -9.22
C ASP A 95 6.00 13.49 -8.70
N THR A 96 6.69 12.36 -8.53
CA THR A 96 6.09 11.16 -7.93
C THR A 96 5.72 11.40 -6.47
N LEU A 97 6.61 12.02 -5.70
CA LEU A 97 6.36 12.36 -4.30
C LEU A 97 5.13 13.27 -4.15
N ILE A 98 5.00 14.27 -5.03
CA ILE A 98 3.84 15.17 -5.10
C ILE A 98 2.56 14.39 -5.41
N GLN A 99 2.60 13.48 -6.39
CA GLN A 99 1.43 12.69 -6.79
C GLN A 99 0.99 11.74 -5.66
N VAL A 100 1.93 11.10 -4.96
CA VAL A 100 1.64 10.25 -3.79
C VAL A 100 0.99 11.06 -2.67
N ALA A 101 1.53 12.22 -2.33
CA ALA A 101 0.98 13.08 -1.28
C ALA A 101 -0.44 13.58 -1.62
N ARG A 102 -0.71 13.92 -2.89
CA ARG A 102 -2.03 14.30 -3.39
C ARG A 102 -3.02 13.14 -3.33
N TRP A 103 -2.57 11.95 -3.77
CA TRP A 103 -3.36 10.72 -3.72
C TRP A 103 -3.80 10.40 -2.30
N LEU A 104 -2.87 10.45 -1.33
CA LEU A 104 -3.17 10.23 0.09
C LEU A 104 -4.18 11.24 0.63
N ARG A 105 -4.01 12.52 0.32
CA ARG A 105 -4.94 13.56 0.76
C ARG A 105 -6.34 13.32 0.22
N GLU A 106 -6.47 13.05 -1.07
CA GLU A 106 -7.75 12.77 -1.73
C GLU A 106 -8.41 11.52 -1.13
N PHE A 107 -7.64 10.42 -1.02
CA PHE A 107 -8.11 9.18 -0.41
C PHE A 107 -8.62 9.41 1.00
N HIS A 108 -7.86 10.10 1.87
CA HIS A 108 -8.27 10.35 3.25
C HIS A 108 -9.51 11.25 3.35
N GLN A 109 -9.66 12.22 2.45
CA GLN A 109 -10.86 13.07 2.39
C GLN A 109 -12.11 12.24 2.03
N ILE A 110 -11.99 11.34 1.06
CA ILE A 110 -13.09 10.48 0.63
C ILE A 110 -13.43 9.46 1.71
N VAL A 111 -12.43 8.75 2.23
CA VAL A 111 -12.64 7.65 3.18
C VAL A 111 -13.11 8.13 4.56
N ALA A 112 -12.96 9.42 4.87
CA ALA A 112 -13.52 10.01 6.11
C ALA A 112 -15.05 9.84 6.22
N GLY A 113 -15.76 9.70 5.10
CA GLY A 113 -17.18 9.40 5.05
C GLY A 113 -17.54 7.92 5.07
N PHE A 114 -16.56 7.03 5.04
CA PHE A 114 -16.81 5.59 5.03
C PHE A 114 -17.06 5.03 6.43
N VAL A 115 -18.20 4.34 6.59
CA VAL A 115 -18.50 3.57 7.79
C VAL A 115 -18.45 2.09 7.41
N PRO A 116 -17.51 1.32 7.97
CA PRO A 116 -17.40 -0.09 7.62
C PRO A 116 -18.60 -0.90 8.07
N PRO A 117 -18.89 -2.03 7.41
CA PRO A 117 -19.96 -2.93 7.84
C PRO A 117 -19.78 -3.38 9.29
N SER A 118 -20.90 -3.62 9.99
CA SER A 118 -20.86 -4.19 11.33
C SER A 118 -20.14 -5.55 11.31
N GLY A 119 -19.23 -5.76 12.26
CA GLY A 119 -18.44 -6.99 12.33
C GLY A 119 -17.31 -7.09 11.30
N ALA A 120 -16.95 -5.98 10.64
CA ALA A 120 -15.81 -5.96 9.73
C ALA A 120 -14.54 -6.52 10.38
N SER A 121 -13.86 -7.43 9.69
CA SER A 121 -12.59 -8.02 10.10
C SER A 121 -11.45 -7.42 9.28
N TRP A 122 -10.33 -7.15 9.93
CA TRP A 122 -9.16 -6.52 9.30
C TRP A 122 -7.92 -7.39 9.52
N ARG A 123 -7.07 -7.53 8.50
CA ARG A 123 -5.84 -8.33 8.58
C ARG A 123 -4.87 -7.81 9.63
N GLY A 124 -4.81 -6.48 9.79
CA GLY A 124 -4.01 -5.81 10.82
C GLY A 124 -4.65 -5.87 12.22
N GLY A 125 -5.88 -6.37 12.34
CA GLY A 125 -6.66 -6.28 13.57
C GLY A 125 -7.26 -4.89 13.78
N GLY A 126 -7.71 -4.63 14.99
CA GLY A 126 -8.34 -3.36 15.37
C GLY A 126 -9.85 -3.33 15.16
N THR A 127 -10.49 -2.37 15.80
CA THR A 127 -11.92 -2.10 15.68
C THR A 127 -12.11 -0.65 15.26
N TRP A 128 -12.90 -0.43 14.22
CA TRP A 128 -13.25 0.91 13.79
C TRP A 128 -14.16 1.60 14.80
N SER A 129 -13.91 2.88 15.01
CA SER A 129 -14.76 3.78 15.82
C SER A 129 -14.80 5.16 15.17
N PRO A 130 -15.82 5.99 15.47
CA PRO A 130 -15.86 7.38 15.03
C PRO A 130 -14.58 8.13 15.37
N GLY A 131 -14.05 8.88 14.41
CA GLY A 131 -12.74 9.55 14.50
C GLY A 131 -11.58 8.79 13.84
N LEU A 132 -11.76 7.50 13.51
CA LEU A 132 -10.83 6.74 12.68
C LEU A 132 -11.33 6.71 11.24
N ILE A 133 -10.39 6.69 10.31
CA ILE A 133 -10.63 6.27 8.92
C ILE A 133 -10.34 4.78 8.76
N VAL A 134 -10.69 4.21 7.61
CA VAL A 134 -10.13 2.94 7.17
C VAL A 134 -8.98 3.28 6.22
N ALA A 135 -7.77 3.30 6.76
CA ALA A 135 -6.55 3.63 6.06
C ALA A 135 -6.09 2.47 5.16
N HIS A 136 -5.23 2.75 4.18
CA HIS A 136 -4.59 1.70 3.38
C HIS A 136 -3.55 0.90 4.20
N ASN A 137 -2.83 1.61 5.09
CA ASN A 137 -1.79 1.07 5.97
C ASN A 137 -0.56 0.46 5.28
N ASP A 138 -0.49 0.51 3.94
CA ASP A 138 0.66 0.00 3.16
C ASP A 138 0.91 0.81 1.88
N VAL A 139 0.85 2.16 1.98
CA VAL A 139 1.14 3.09 0.88
C VAL A 139 2.66 3.17 0.66
N THR A 140 3.23 2.06 0.22
CA THR A 140 4.67 1.92 -0.04
C THR A 140 4.97 1.92 -1.53
N THR A 141 6.24 2.08 -1.88
CA THR A 141 6.70 2.09 -3.26
C THR A 141 6.43 0.77 -4.00
N HIS A 142 6.29 -0.35 -3.26
CA HIS A 142 6.03 -1.67 -3.82
C HIS A 142 4.60 -1.84 -4.31
N ASN A 143 3.67 -1.08 -3.76
CA ASN A 143 2.24 -1.19 -4.00
C ASN A 143 1.70 -0.11 -4.96
N ALA A 144 2.60 0.63 -5.61
CA ALA A 144 2.25 1.67 -6.58
C ALA A 144 2.29 1.14 -8.02
N ALA A 145 1.31 1.54 -8.83
CA ALA A 145 1.30 1.38 -10.28
C ALA A 145 1.56 2.75 -10.94
N TRP A 146 2.48 2.76 -11.91
CA TRP A 146 2.96 3.99 -12.58
C TRP A 146 2.85 3.85 -14.09
N HIS A 147 2.21 4.81 -14.74
CA HIS A 147 2.03 4.78 -16.20
C HIS A 147 2.34 6.14 -16.83
N GLN A 148 3.31 6.18 -17.73
CA GLN A 148 3.65 7.36 -18.54
C GLN A 148 3.77 8.66 -17.74
N GLY A 149 4.49 8.65 -16.61
CA GLY A 149 4.69 9.83 -15.79
C GLY A 149 3.57 10.10 -14.77
N THR A 150 2.58 9.21 -14.64
CA THR A 150 1.44 9.39 -13.75
C THR A 150 1.29 8.19 -12.80
N LEU A 151 1.04 8.49 -11.54
CA LEU A 151 0.61 7.49 -10.54
C LEU A 151 -0.80 7.01 -10.90
N THR A 152 -0.93 5.73 -11.30
CA THR A 152 -2.24 5.16 -11.61
C THR A 152 -3.02 4.84 -10.32
N GLY A 153 -2.32 4.46 -9.26
CA GLY A 153 -2.92 4.20 -7.96
C GLY A 153 -2.13 3.21 -7.13
N PHE A 154 -2.74 2.79 -6.02
CA PHE A 154 -2.19 1.79 -5.12
C PHE A 154 -3.03 0.53 -5.13
N PHE A 155 -2.34 -0.61 -5.12
CA PHE A 155 -2.91 -1.95 -4.96
C PHE A 155 -2.45 -2.57 -3.63
N ASP A 156 -2.83 -3.84 -3.38
CA ASP A 156 -2.56 -4.59 -2.14
C ASP A 156 -3.17 -3.96 -0.88
N TRP A 157 -4.49 -3.93 -0.87
CA TRP A 157 -5.31 -3.39 0.21
C TRP A 157 -5.51 -4.34 1.39
N ASP A 158 -4.76 -5.43 1.48
CA ASP A 158 -4.93 -6.44 2.53
C ASP A 158 -4.75 -5.88 3.93
N PHE A 159 -3.86 -4.91 4.10
CA PHE A 159 -3.64 -4.24 5.37
C PHE A 159 -4.54 -3.05 5.63
N ALA A 160 -5.49 -2.77 4.71
CA ALA A 160 -6.48 -1.72 4.98
C ALA A 160 -7.20 -2.03 6.30
N GLY A 161 -7.42 -0.98 7.08
CA GLY A 161 -8.01 -1.13 8.40
C GLY A 161 -8.08 0.17 9.20
N PRO A 162 -8.74 0.14 10.37
CA PRO A 162 -8.93 1.31 11.20
C PRO A 162 -7.61 1.93 11.66
N ALA A 163 -7.43 3.20 11.34
CA ALA A 163 -6.28 3.99 11.79
C ALA A 163 -6.62 5.48 11.75
N THR A 164 -5.74 6.33 12.27
CA THR A 164 -5.80 7.77 12.01
C THR A 164 -5.16 8.07 10.65
N ALA A 165 -5.51 9.18 10.03
CA ALA A 165 -4.89 9.61 8.77
C ALA A 165 -3.38 9.83 8.94
N GLU A 166 -2.95 10.37 10.08
CA GLU A 166 -1.56 10.61 10.42
C GLU A 166 -0.74 9.31 10.41
N TRP A 167 -1.35 8.20 10.86
CA TRP A 167 -0.71 6.88 10.89
C TRP A 167 -0.37 6.35 9.50
N ASP A 168 -1.26 6.57 8.54
CA ASP A 168 -1.07 6.16 7.14
C ASP A 168 -0.04 7.05 6.43
N VAL A 169 -0.14 8.39 6.64
CA VAL A 169 0.81 9.37 6.10
C VAL A 169 2.23 9.12 6.61
N ALA A 170 2.38 8.71 7.87
CA ALA A 170 3.69 8.43 8.46
C ALA A 170 4.43 7.30 7.74
N LEU A 171 3.75 6.20 7.43
CA LEU A 171 4.34 5.11 6.65
C LEU A 171 4.69 5.55 5.22
N ALA A 172 3.77 6.26 4.57
CA ALA A 172 4.02 6.77 3.23
C ALA A 172 5.22 7.74 3.20
N GLY A 173 5.28 8.67 4.13
CA GLY A 173 6.43 9.59 4.24
C GLY A 173 7.74 8.86 4.51
N PHE A 174 7.76 7.86 5.37
CA PHE A 174 8.95 7.03 5.60
C PHE A 174 9.44 6.33 4.31
N ALA A 175 8.51 5.79 3.51
CA ALA A 175 8.82 5.08 2.28
C ALA A 175 9.20 5.99 1.11
N TRP A 176 8.48 7.11 0.90
CA TRP A 176 8.59 7.95 -0.30
C TRP A 176 9.55 9.14 -0.15
N VAL A 177 9.81 9.61 1.09
CA VAL A 177 10.84 10.61 1.37
C VAL A 177 12.23 9.98 1.53
N PRO A 178 12.39 8.71 1.34
CA PRO A 178 13.34 7.69 1.76
C PRO A 178 14.01 8.02 3.12
N LEU A 179 13.23 7.96 4.18
CA LEU A 179 13.71 8.21 5.57
C LEU A 179 14.42 6.99 6.20
N HIS A 180 14.49 5.87 5.48
CA HIS A 180 15.17 4.66 5.93
C HIS A 180 16.70 4.85 5.98
N LEU A 181 17.45 3.86 6.50
CA LEU A 181 18.93 3.85 6.52
C LEU A 181 19.51 4.22 5.17
N GLN A 182 20.59 5.04 5.19
CA GLN A 182 21.25 5.45 3.95
C GLN A 182 21.74 4.27 3.11
N SER A 183 22.25 3.20 3.74
CA SER A 183 22.67 1.99 3.04
C SER A 183 21.53 1.27 2.31
N VAL A 184 20.35 1.24 2.92
CA VAL A 184 19.15 0.62 2.32
C VAL A 184 18.67 1.44 1.14
N VAL A 185 18.48 2.76 1.31
CA VAL A 185 17.93 3.62 0.26
C VAL A 185 18.94 3.89 -0.87
N ALA A 186 20.26 3.84 -0.58
CA ALA A 186 21.30 3.87 -1.60
C ALA A 186 21.25 2.63 -2.51
N ALA A 187 21.07 1.44 -1.93
CA ALA A 187 20.89 0.21 -2.69
C ALA A 187 19.60 0.24 -3.54
N GLU A 188 18.63 1.07 -3.18
CA GLU A 188 17.40 1.31 -3.93
C GLU A 188 17.56 2.40 -5.00
N GLY A 189 18.71 3.06 -5.06
CA GLY A 189 19.04 4.07 -6.07
C GLY A 189 18.89 5.52 -5.63
N PHE A 190 18.53 5.79 -4.36
CA PHE A 190 18.49 7.15 -3.82
C PHE A 190 19.81 7.51 -3.13
N THR A 191 20.51 8.53 -3.65
CA THR A 191 21.84 8.94 -3.19
C THR A 191 21.92 10.38 -2.70
N ASP A 192 20.91 11.21 -3.00
CA ASP A 192 20.88 12.61 -2.56
C ASP A 192 20.26 12.74 -1.17
N PHE A 193 21.00 12.28 -0.16
CA PHE A 193 20.53 12.30 1.23
C PHE A 193 20.35 13.71 1.78
N ALA A 194 21.07 14.70 1.24
CA ALA A 194 20.94 16.09 1.62
C ALA A 194 19.58 16.69 1.22
N ALA A 195 18.94 16.14 0.19
CA ALA A 195 17.62 16.57 -0.24
C ALA A 195 16.47 16.08 0.66
N ARG A 196 16.69 15.13 1.57
CA ARG A 196 15.60 14.53 2.38
C ARG A 196 14.78 15.54 3.20
N PRO A 197 15.37 16.55 3.89
CA PRO A 197 14.57 17.53 4.62
C PRO A 197 13.64 18.32 3.69
N ARG A 198 14.15 18.84 2.55
CA ARG A 198 13.34 19.54 1.55
C ARG A 198 12.26 18.64 0.94
N ARG A 199 12.56 17.37 0.69
CA ARG A 199 11.58 16.40 0.19
C ARG A 199 10.48 16.14 1.21
N LEU A 200 10.82 16.09 2.51
CA LEU A 200 9.85 15.95 3.58
C LEU A 200 8.93 17.17 3.65
N GLU A 201 9.48 18.37 3.64
CA GLU A 201 8.71 19.62 3.58
C GLU A 201 7.74 19.63 2.39
N LEU A 202 8.21 19.26 1.19
CA LEU A 202 7.40 19.18 -0.02
C LEU A 202 6.25 18.17 0.14
N PHE A 203 6.52 16.99 0.70
CA PHE A 203 5.52 15.96 0.94
C PHE A 203 4.46 16.43 1.91
N LEU A 204 4.86 16.98 3.06
CA LEU A 204 3.96 17.47 4.11
C LEU A 204 3.11 18.64 3.62
N ALA A 205 3.71 19.62 2.95
CA ALA A 205 3.00 20.76 2.38
C ALA A 205 1.98 20.31 1.31
N THR A 206 2.36 19.35 0.45
CA THR A 206 1.47 18.83 -0.61
C THR A 206 0.30 18.02 -0.03
N TYR A 207 0.56 17.20 0.99
CA TYR A 207 -0.49 16.48 1.70
C TYR A 207 -1.41 17.45 2.48
N GLY A 208 -0.88 18.54 3.00
CA GLY A 208 -1.57 19.48 3.91
C GLY A 208 -1.47 19.05 5.38
N TRP A 209 -0.27 18.61 5.79
CA TRP A 209 0.00 18.24 7.17
C TRP A 209 -0.24 19.43 8.11
N PRO A 210 -1.05 19.27 9.20
CA PRO A 210 -1.44 20.40 10.04
C PRO A 210 -0.40 20.79 11.10
N GLY A 211 0.58 19.91 11.34
CA GLY A 211 1.60 20.08 12.38
C GLY A 211 2.96 20.51 11.86
N THR A 212 3.96 20.49 12.74
CA THR A 212 5.36 20.72 12.41
C THR A 212 6.02 19.44 11.84
N THR A 213 7.21 19.58 11.25
CA THR A 213 8.06 18.44 10.88
C THR A 213 8.38 17.56 12.08
N ALA A 214 8.60 18.16 13.26
CA ALA A 214 8.86 17.42 14.49
C ALA A 214 7.65 16.57 14.93
N ASP A 215 6.43 17.10 14.83
CA ASP A 215 5.21 16.34 15.10
C ASP A 215 5.08 15.16 14.15
N PHE A 216 5.35 15.36 12.86
CA PHE A 216 5.32 14.30 11.87
C PHE A 216 6.34 13.19 12.17
N LEU A 217 7.59 13.55 12.47
CA LEU A 217 8.64 12.59 12.78
C LEU A 217 8.33 11.79 14.05
N ALA A 218 7.65 12.36 15.03
CA ALA A 218 7.17 11.62 16.21
C ALA A 218 6.13 10.55 15.83
N VAL A 219 5.22 10.86 14.90
CA VAL A 219 4.27 9.85 14.38
C VAL A 219 4.98 8.79 13.56
N VAL A 220 5.97 9.15 12.74
CA VAL A 220 6.81 8.18 12.02
C VAL A 220 7.51 7.23 12.98
N GLU A 221 8.12 7.74 14.05
CA GLU A 221 8.78 6.93 15.08
C GLU A 221 7.80 5.92 15.69
N ALA A 222 6.62 6.38 16.16
CA ALA A 222 5.60 5.52 16.73
C ALA A 222 5.12 4.45 15.72
N ARG A 223 4.87 4.87 14.47
CA ARG A 223 4.38 3.98 13.39
C ARG A 223 5.40 2.90 13.03
N MET A 224 6.68 3.27 12.91
CA MET A 224 7.72 2.34 12.50
C MET A 224 8.15 1.41 13.64
N ASN A 225 8.11 1.86 14.89
CA ASN A 225 8.26 0.98 16.06
C ASN A 225 7.15 -0.08 16.10
N ALA A 226 5.89 0.31 15.87
CA ALA A 226 4.79 -0.63 15.78
C ALA A 226 4.95 -1.61 14.61
N HIS A 227 5.46 -1.13 13.46
CA HIS A 227 5.73 -1.97 12.29
C HIS A 227 6.80 -3.04 12.59
N ALA A 228 7.95 -2.65 13.14
CA ALA A 228 9.01 -3.57 13.51
C ALA A 228 8.55 -4.60 14.57
N THR A 229 7.80 -4.14 15.57
CA THR A 229 7.21 -5.01 16.62
C THR A 229 6.21 -5.98 15.99
N GLY A 230 5.36 -5.52 15.08
CA GLY A 230 4.39 -6.34 14.37
C GLY A 230 5.04 -7.44 13.53
N ILE A 231 6.13 -7.13 12.82
CA ILE A 231 6.90 -8.15 12.06
C ILE A 231 7.41 -9.23 13.01
N ARG A 232 8.05 -8.85 14.13
CA ARG A 232 8.58 -9.80 15.12
C ARG A 232 7.48 -10.68 15.72
N ALA A 233 6.35 -10.09 16.08
CA ALA A 233 5.21 -10.82 16.66
C ALA A 233 4.60 -11.83 15.68
N ARG A 234 4.40 -11.44 14.41
CA ARG A 234 3.83 -12.32 13.39
C ARG A 234 4.80 -13.42 12.97
N ALA A 235 6.09 -13.14 12.90
CA ALA A 235 7.12 -14.16 12.70
C ALA A 235 7.10 -15.19 13.83
N ALA A 236 7.00 -14.73 15.09
CA ALA A 236 6.90 -15.61 16.25
C ALA A 236 5.61 -16.44 16.25
N ALA A 237 4.56 -15.98 15.60
CA ALA A 237 3.31 -16.72 15.37
C ALA A 237 3.37 -17.71 14.19
N GLY A 238 4.51 -17.82 13.49
CA GLY A 238 4.73 -18.77 12.38
C GLY A 238 4.17 -18.29 11.04
N GLU A 239 3.93 -16.99 10.86
CA GLU A 239 3.55 -16.44 9.56
C GLU A 239 4.78 -16.35 8.64
N GLU A 240 4.89 -17.26 7.69
CA GLU A 240 6.06 -17.46 6.82
C GLU A 240 6.56 -16.18 6.12
N ALA A 241 5.64 -15.30 5.67
CA ALA A 241 6.02 -14.03 5.05
C ALA A 241 6.78 -13.12 6.03
N PHE A 242 6.37 -13.10 7.30
CA PHE A 242 7.00 -12.31 8.35
C PHE A 242 8.28 -12.95 8.89
N GLU A 243 8.36 -14.28 8.92
CA GLU A 243 9.63 -14.99 9.19
C GLU A 243 10.70 -14.62 8.16
N ARG A 244 10.34 -14.54 6.88
CA ARG A 244 11.25 -14.08 5.83
C ARG A 244 11.72 -12.64 6.05
N LEU A 245 10.84 -11.73 6.45
CA LEU A 245 11.21 -10.34 6.76
C LEU A 245 12.13 -10.26 7.98
N LEU A 246 11.89 -11.08 9.01
CA LEU A 246 12.73 -11.17 10.19
C LEU A 246 14.13 -11.68 9.83
N LEU A 247 14.23 -12.76 9.03
CA LEU A 247 15.51 -13.32 8.56
C LEU A 247 16.30 -12.34 7.68
N GLN A 248 15.60 -11.45 6.96
CA GLN A 248 16.22 -10.37 6.16
C GLN A 248 16.68 -9.18 7.02
N GLY A 249 16.46 -9.20 8.33
CA GLY A 249 16.83 -8.13 9.25
C GLY A 249 16.01 -6.84 9.10
N VAL A 250 14.81 -6.93 8.51
CA VAL A 250 13.97 -5.75 8.27
C VAL A 250 13.62 -4.99 9.54
N PRO A 251 13.20 -5.63 10.66
CA PRO A 251 12.91 -4.91 11.89
C PRO A 251 14.14 -4.19 12.49
N ASP A 252 15.31 -4.82 12.43
CA ASP A 252 16.54 -4.24 12.97
C ASP A 252 17.03 -3.06 12.14
N ALA A 253 16.84 -3.12 10.81
CA ALA A 253 17.12 -2.00 9.92
C ALA A 253 16.16 -0.82 10.15
N VAL A 254 14.91 -1.09 10.54
CA VAL A 254 13.94 -0.05 10.94
C VAL A 254 14.40 0.60 12.25
N ASP A 255 14.76 -0.18 13.28
CA ASP A 255 15.22 0.36 14.56
C ASP A 255 16.47 1.26 14.39
N GLN A 256 17.41 0.86 13.54
CA GLN A 256 18.57 1.68 13.20
C GLN A 256 18.19 2.96 12.44
N ALA A 257 17.23 2.87 11.50
CA ALA A 257 16.74 4.05 10.78
C ALA A 257 16.10 5.07 11.72
N LEU A 258 15.34 4.61 12.72
CA LEU A 258 14.75 5.50 13.74
C LEU A 258 15.83 6.17 14.61
N ALA A 259 16.90 5.45 14.95
CA ALA A 259 18.04 6.04 15.66
C ALA A 259 18.69 7.16 14.83
N ASP A 260 18.88 6.94 13.51
CA ASP A 260 19.41 7.96 12.59
C ASP A 260 18.48 9.18 12.47
N LEU A 261 17.15 8.96 12.46
CA LEU A 261 16.16 10.03 12.39
C LEU A 261 16.13 10.94 13.64
N ALA A 262 16.68 10.50 14.77
CA ALA A 262 16.84 11.36 15.95
C ALA A 262 17.70 12.60 15.67
N SER A 263 18.61 12.53 14.71
CA SER A 263 19.47 13.63 14.24
C SER A 263 18.94 14.34 12.99
N PHE A 264 17.75 13.96 12.48
CA PHE A 264 17.16 14.58 11.30
C PHE A 264 16.75 16.02 11.57
N PRO A 265 16.98 16.97 10.63
CA PRO A 265 16.54 18.37 10.77
C PRO A 265 15.03 18.47 11.03
N ARG A 266 14.64 19.23 12.03
CA ARG A 266 13.26 19.38 12.51
C ARG A 266 12.74 20.78 12.26
#